data_0da00d8e130cd5cb00871fa0a4e1ca66
#
_entry.id   0da00d8e130cd5cb00871fa0a4e1ca66
#
_cell.length_a   1.000
_cell.length_b   1.000
_cell.length_c   1.000
_cell.angle_alpha   90.00
_cell.angle_beta   90.00
_cell.angle_gamma   90.00
#
_symmetry.space_group_name_H-M   'P 1'
#
loop_
_entity.id
_entity.type
_entity.pdbx_description
1 polymer ?
#
loop_
_entity_poly.entity_id
_entity_poly.type
_entity_poly.pdbx_seq_one_letter_code
_entity_poly.pdbx_strand_id
1 'polypeptide(L)'
;IIILPLEVSATSDYFAAIRPKLSKMDKLKALLYTFDNYLKPYDYNFDFASEDVLVCSELVYKAYLPSDSKEGLNYELEKIAGRWMLAPNDMVRIFNMKYGTSEEQNEFVFFIDGNEETFNSEYKGVEEFRESWKRSKYTILLD
;
A
#
# COMPACT_ATOMS: atom_id res chain seq x y z
N ILE A 1 5.62 8.46 11.69
CA ILE A 1 5.35 8.99 10.32
C ILE A 1 6.27 10.16 10.06
N ILE A 2 7.05 10.10 8.99
CA ILE A 2 7.97 11.16 8.55
C ILE A 2 7.77 11.44 7.05
N ILE A 3 8.14 12.63 6.62
CA ILE A 3 8.16 13.02 5.21
C ILE A 3 9.59 12.85 4.71
N LEU A 4 9.76 12.06 3.66
CA LEU A 4 11.05 11.81 3.02
C LEU A 4 10.99 12.21 1.54
N PRO A 5 12.11 12.58 0.93
CA PRO A 5 12.22 12.67 -0.53
C PRO A 5 11.84 11.34 -1.18
N LEU A 6 11.22 11.43 -2.36
CA LEU A 6 10.77 10.23 -3.08
C LEU A 6 11.93 9.27 -3.37
N GLU A 7 13.10 9.80 -3.71
CA GLU A 7 14.31 9.03 -4.01
C GLU A 7 14.76 8.16 -2.84
N VAL A 8 14.53 8.64 -1.60
CA VAL A 8 14.84 7.87 -0.37
C VAL A 8 13.77 6.83 -0.12
N SER A 9 12.50 7.19 -0.31
CA SER A 9 11.36 6.29 -0.07
C SER A 9 11.24 5.16 -1.11
N ALA A 10 11.75 5.39 -2.32
CA ALA A 10 11.71 4.46 -3.44
C ALA A 10 12.92 3.50 -3.51
N THR A 11 13.81 3.52 -2.51
CA THR A 11 14.94 2.60 -2.41
C THR A 11 14.45 1.23 -1.97
N SER A 12 13.97 0.43 -2.91
CA SER A 12 13.40 -0.90 -2.68
C SER A 12 13.51 -1.74 -3.94
N ASP A 13 13.48 -3.08 -3.79
CA ASP A 13 13.55 -4.03 -4.91
C ASP A 13 12.32 -3.90 -5.84
N TYR A 14 11.20 -3.50 -5.28
CA TYR A 14 9.94 -3.31 -6.01
C TYR A 14 9.34 -1.95 -5.66
N PHE A 15 8.98 -1.19 -6.67
CA PHE A 15 8.32 0.08 -6.50
C PHE A 15 7.16 0.25 -7.47
N ALA A 16 5.96 0.49 -6.96
CA ALA A 16 4.78 0.70 -7.77
C ALA A 16 3.96 1.88 -7.29
N ALA A 17 3.21 2.47 -8.19
CA ALA A 17 2.18 3.44 -7.85
C ALA A 17 0.84 3.03 -8.44
N ILE A 18 -0.19 3.10 -7.60
CA ILE A 18 -1.59 3.03 -7.99
C ILE A 18 -2.30 4.31 -7.56
N ARG A 19 -3.30 4.72 -8.31
CA ARG A 19 -4.03 5.97 -8.07
C ARG A 19 -5.47 5.66 -7.70
N PRO A 20 -5.95 6.09 -6.51
CA PRO A 20 -7.36 5.95 -6.14
C PRO A 20 -8.30 6.62 -7.14
N LYS A 21 -9.33 5.92 -7.58
CA LYS A 21 -10.44 6.43 -8.42
C LYS A 21 -11.45 7.21 -7.56
N LEU A 22 -10.96 8.19 -6.81
CA LEU A 22 -11.72 9.01 -5.90
C LEU A 22 -11.76 10.46 -6.37
N SER A 23 -12.70 11.23 -5.85
CA SER A 23 -12.78 12.68 -6.07
C SER A 23 -11.50 13.37 -5.58
N LYS A 24 -11.20 14.56 -6.12
CA LYS A 24 -10.09 15.38 -5.61
C LYS A 24 -10.26 15.72 -4.14
N MET A 25 -11.53 15.93 -3.71
CA MET A 25 -11.82 16.25 -2.31
C MET A 25 -11.53 15.07 -1.38
N ASP A 26 -11.89 13.83 -1.76
CA ASP A 26 -11.61 12.66 -0.93
C ASP A 26 -10.11 12.36 -0.85
N LYS A 27 -9.37 12.56 -1.96
CA LYS A 27 -7.90 12.49 -1.95
C LYS A 27 -7.27 13.56 -1.04
N LEU A 28 -7.81 14.79 -1.05
CA LEU A 28 -7.36 15.85 -0.15
C LEU A 28 -7.61 15.49 1.31
N LYS A 29 -8.78 14.95 1.65
CA LYS A 29 -9.08 14.50 3.02
C LYS A 29 -8.13 13.39 3.48
N ALA A 30 -7.80 12.43 2.60
CA ALA A 30 -6.82 11.38 2.91
C ALA A 30 -5.42 11.97 3.15
N LEU A 31 -5.02 12.96 2.34
CA LEU A 31 -3.74 13.64 2.52
C LEU A 31 -3.71 14.44 3.82
N LEU A 32 -4.76 15.16 4.16
CA LEU A 32 -4.86 15.89 5.44
C LEU A 32 -4.77 14.94 6.64
N TYR A 33 -5.47 13.79 6.58
CA TYR A 33 -5.33 12.75 7.60
C TYR A 33 -3.86 12.32 7.78
N THR A 34 -3.12 12.16 6.68
CA THR A 34 -1.70 11.79 6.72
C THR A 34 -0.86 12.87 7.42
N PHE A 35 -1.11 14.15 7.15
CA PHE A 35 -0.42 15.27 7.81
C PHE A 35 -0.78 15.39 9.30
N ASP A 36 -2.03 15.15 9.66
CA ASP A 36 -2.48 15.17 11.07
C ASP A 36 -1.81 14.07 11.91
N ASN A 37 -1.31 13.02 11.24
CA ASN A 37 -0.57 11.94 11.88
C ASN A 37 0.97 12.06 11.73
N TYR A 38 1.46 13.22 11.27
CA TYR A 38 2.90 13.49 11.18
C TYR A 38 3.59 13.36 12.55
N LEU A 39 4.75 12.74 12.56
CA LEU A 39 5.54 12.40 13.74
C LEU A 39 4.95 11.33 14.67
N LYS A 40 3.82 10.72 14.38
CA LYS A 40 3.41 9.53 15.14
C LYS A 40 4.48 8.44 15.05
N PRO A 41 4.80 7.77 16.18
CA PRO A 41 5.76 6.67 16.19
C PRO A 41 5.33 5.49 15.33
N TYR A 42 6.29 4.65 14.97
CA TYR A 42 6.01 3.41 14.24
C TYR A 42 5.47 2.34 15.18
N ASP A 43 4.41 1.64 14.77
CA ASP A 43 3.86 0.50 15.50
C ASP A 43 4.61 -0.79 15.16
N TYR A 44 5.49 -1.22 16.04
CA TYR A 44 6.20 -2.50 15.91
C TYR A 44 5.33 -3.71 16.26
N ASN A 45 4.15 -3.51 16.84
CA ASN A 45 3.19 -4.58 17.14
C ASN A 45 2.25 -4.87 15.98
N PHE A 46 2.19 -4.00 14.97
CA PHE A 46 1.29 -4.12 13.82
C PHE A 46 -0.18 -4.27 14.24
N ASP A 47 -0.62 -3.52 15.24
CA ASP A 47 -1.98 -3.57 15.76
C ASP A 47 -2.81 -2.37 15.31
N PHE A 48 -3.65 -2.55 14.31
CA PHE A 48 -4.52 -1.51 13.76
C PHE A 48 -5.57 -0.99 14.75
N ALA A 49 -5.70 -1.60 15.93
CA ALA A 49 -6.56 -1.09 17.00
C ALA A 49 -5.87 0.00 17.83
N SER A 50 -4.55 0.18 17.71
CA SER A 50 -3.83 1.24 18.42
C SER A 50 -4.10 2.61 17.78
N GLU A 51 -4.13 3.68 18.61
CA GLU A 51 -4.37 5.05 18.12
C GLU A 51 -3.12 5.92 18.14
N ASP A 52 -2.16 5.61 19.03
CA ASP A 52 -0.99 6.45 19.28
C ASP A 52 0.21 6.15 18.37
N VAL A 53 0.20 5.01 17.71
CA VAL A 53 1.25 4.51 16.83
C VAL A 53 0.64 4.02 15.52
N LEU A 54 1.41 4.00 14.42
CA LEU A 54 0.91 3.59 13.10
C LEU A 54 1.99 2.84 12.32
N VAL A 55 1.57 1.80 11.59
CA VAL A 55 2.37 1.23 10.51
C VAL A 55 2.04 1.90 9.17
N CYS A 56 2.91 1.74 8.17
CA CYS A 56 2.75 2.37 6.85
C CYS A 56 1.43 1.98 6.16
N SER A 57 1.08 0.70 6.16
CA SER A 57 -0.16 0.21 5.54
C SER A 57 -1.42 0.62 6.30
N GLU A 58 -1.34 0.74 7.62
CA GLU A 58 -2.41 1.25 8.46
C GLU A 58 -2.70 2.73 8.18
N LEU A 59 -1.63 3.54 8.01
CA LEU A 59 -1.78 4.93 7.63
C LEU A 59 -2.56 5.06 6.32
N VAL A 60 -2.21 4.26 5.31
CA VAL A 60 -2.94 4.24 4.03
C VAL A 60 -4.38 3.78 4.23
N TYR A 61 -4.59 2.69 4.95
CA TYR A 61 -5.92 2.16 5.25
C TYR A 61 -6.81 3.22 5.91
N LYS A 62 -6.35 3.80 7.02
CA LYS A 62 -7.12 4.81 7.79
C LYS A 62 -7.32 6.10 6.98
N ALA A 63 -6.33 6.55 6.21
CA ALA A 63 -6.45 7.74 5.38
C ALA A 63 -7.54 7.62 4.30
N TYR A 64 -7.75 6.42 3.77
CA TYR A 64 -8.74 6.14 2.74
C TYR A 64 -10.00 5.42 3.25
N LEU A 65 -10.15 5.22 4.56
CA LEU A 65 -11.33 4.56 5.11
C LEU A 65 -12.60 5.34 4.74
N PRO A 66 -13.66 4.68 4.24
CA PRO A 66 -14.95 5.31 3.96
C PRO A 66 -15.55 5.96 5.22
N SER A 67 -16.28 7.04 5.02
CA SER A 67 -17.03 7.74 6.08
C SER A 67 -18.20 8.51 5.50
N ASP A 68 -19.09 9.06 6.32
CA ASP A 68 -20.21 9.89 5.88
C ASP A 68 -19.81 11.08 4.99
N SER A 69 -18.56 11.52 5.12
CA SER A 69 -18.03 12.68 4.39
C SER A 69 -17.06 12.32 3.25
N LYS A 70 -16.78 11.03 3.04
CA LYS A 70 -15.76 10.56 2.11
C LYS A 70 -16.12 9.17 1.57
N GLU A 71 -16.09 8.99 0.24
CA GLU A 71 -16.34 7.70 -0.40
C GLU A 71 -15.31 6.63 0.04
N GLY A 72 -14.03 7.00 0.02
CA GLY A 72 -12.96 6.13 0.49
C GLY A 72 -12.68 4.92 -0.39
N LEU A 73 -11.83 4.01 0.13
CA LEU A 73 -11.46 2.75 -0.51
C LEU A 73 -11.87 1.59 0.40
N ASN A 74 -12.34 0.52 -0.20
CA ASN A 74 -12.72 -0.71 0.50
C ASN A 74 -11.55 -1.69 0.51
N TYR A 75 -10.77 -1.65 1.60
CA TYR A 75 -9.75 -2.64 1.91
C TYR A 75 -10.26 -3.58 3.00
N GLU A 76 -10.22 -4.87 2.74
CA GLU A 76 -10.54 -5.90 3.73
C GLU A 76 -9.31 -6.18 4.58
N LEU A 77 -9.48 -6.13 5.91
CA LEU A 77 -8.44 -6.53 6.84
C LEU A 77 -8.39 -8.05 6.96
N GLU A 78 -7.20 -8.59 7.07
CA GLU A 78 -6.98 -10.01 7.36
C GLU A 78 -6.51 -10.20 8.80
N LYS A 79 -6.88 -11.34 9.40
CA LYS A 79 -6.43 -11.70 10.74
C LYS A 79 -5.11 -12.47 10.67
N ILE A 80 -4.00 -11.82 10.99
CA ILE A 80 -2.66 -12.39 10.98
C ILE A 80 -2.13 -12.40 12.41
N ALA A 81 -1.71 -13.55 12.91
CA ALA A 81 -1.23 -13.73 14.28
C ALA A 81 -2.20 -13.16 15.36
N GLY A 82 -3.51 -13.26 15.12
CA GLY A 82 -4.53 -12.80 16.05
C GLY A 82 -4.93 -11.33 15.93
N ARG A 83 -4.26 -10.52 15.09
CA ARG A 83 -4.51 -9.09 14.89
C ARG A 83 -5.10 -8.82 13.51
N TRP A 84 -5.98 -7.85 13.41
CA TRP A 84 -6.51 -7.37 12.14
C TRP A 84 -5.53 -6.39 11.51
N MET A 85 -5.09 -6.67 10.29
CA MET A 85 -4.12 -5.85 9.57
C MET A 85 -4.32 -5.93 8.06
N LEU A 86 -3.67 -5.03 7.35
CA LEU A 86 -3.57 -5.01 5.89
C LEU A 86 -2.09 -5.02 5.52
N ALA A 87 -1.59 -6.14 5.00
CA ALA A 87 -0.21 -6.17 4.51
C ALA A 87 -0.09 -5.42 3.17
N PRO A 88 1.06 -4.82 2.84
CA PRO A 88 1.26 -4.18 1.54
C PRO A 88 0.91 -5.08 0.34
N ASN A 89 1.25 -6.38 0.42
CA ASN A 89 0.90 -7.35 -0.62
C ASN A 89 -0.60 -7.60 -0.75
N ASP A 90 -1.39 -7.41 0.33
CA ASP A 90 -2.85 -7.52 0.25
C ASP A 90 -3.45 -6.38 -0.55
N MET A 91 -2.84 -5.20 -0.52
CA MET A 91 -3.26 -4.08 -1.38
C MET A 91 -3.11 -4.45 -2.85
N VAL A 92 -2.01 -5.11 -3.24
CA VAL A 92 -1.80 -5.60 -4.63
C VAL A 92 -2.76 -6.72 -4.96
N ARG A 93 -3.00 -7.66 -4.04
CA ARG A 93 -3.99 -8.74 -4.22
C ARG A 93 -5.39 -8.20 -4.43
N ILE A 94 -5.82 -7.23 -3.62
CA ILE A 94 -7.13 -6.57 -3.76
C ILE A 94 -7.21 -5.80 -5.08
N PHE A 95 -6.13 -5.10 -5.47
CA PHE A 95 -6.03 -4.48 -6.79
C PHE A 95 -6.26 -5.52 -7.89
N ASN A 96 -5.54 -6.66 -7.86
CA ASN A 96 -5.69 -7.72 -8.86
C ASN A 96 -7.11 -8.28 -8.92
N MET A 97 -7.74 -8.53 -7.76
CA MET A 97 -9.10 -9.09 -7.71
C MET A 97 -10.14 -8.14 -8.30
N LYS A 98 -9.97 -6.82 -8.12
CA LYS A 98 -10.93 -5.81 -8.58
C LYS A 98 -10.62 -5.24 -9.95
N TYR A 99 -9.42 -5.48 -10.49
CA TYR A 99 -8.99 -4.94 -11.78
C TYR A 99 -9.90 -5.35 -12.93
N GLY A 100 -10.37 -4.37 -13.71
CA GLY A 100 -11.28 -4.59 -14.82
C GLY A 100 -12.72 -4.96 -14.44
N THR A 101 -13.08 -4.94 -13.17
CA THR A 101 -14.44 -5.16 -12.68
C THR A 101 -15.16 -3.84 -12.36
N SER A 102 -16.46 -3.92 -12.08
CA SER A 102 -17.22 -2.76 -11.59
C SER A 102 -16.78 -2.27 -10.21
N GLU A 103 -15.99 -3.05 -9.48
CA GLU A 103 -15.46 -2.71 -8.16
C GLU A 103 -14.04 -2.14 -8.20
N GLU A 104 -13.52 -1.88 -9.40
CA GLU A 104 -12.17 -1.36 -9.56
C GLU A 104 -12.04 0.03 -8.93
N GLN A 105 -11.27 0.11 -7.84
CA GLN A 105 -11.13 1.32 -7.04
C GLN A 105 -9.78 2.05 -7.22
N ASN A 106 -8.86 1.47 -7.98
CA ASN A 106 -7.54 2.06 -8.23
C ASN A 106 -7.15 1.92 -9.70
N GLU A 107 -6.47 2.94 -10.21
CA GLU A 107 -5.83 2.96 -11.53
C GLU A 107 -4.35 2.58 -11.36
N PHE A 108 -3.84 1.71 -12.24
CA PHE A 108 -2.40 1.43 -12.32
C PHE A 108 -1.67 2.64 -12.91
N VAL A 109 -0.55 3.01 -12.31
CA VAL A 109 0.29 4.12 -12.80
C VAL A 109 1.60 3.60 -13.36
N PHE A 110 2.39 2.89 -12.54
CA PHE A 110 3.62 2.23 -12.97
C PHE A 110 4.04 1.13 -11.99
N PHE A 111 4.92 0.26 -12.47
CA PHE A 111 5.62 -0.74 -11.66
C PHE A 111 7.09 -0.83 -12.11
N ILE A 112 8.01 -0.70 -11.18
CA ILE A 112 9.43 -0.92 -11.34
C ILE A 112 9.77 -2.19 -10.57
N ASP A 113 10.30 -3.18 -11.27
CA ASP A 113 10.64 -4.50 -10.77
C ASP A 113 12.15 -4.65 -10.73
N GLY A 114 12.70 -4.86 -9.56
CA GLY A 114 14.12 -5.17 -9.37
C GLY A 114 14.40 -6.63 -9.70
N ASN A 115 15.49 -6.86 -10.39
CA ASN A 115 15.99 -8.20 -10.68
C ASN A 115 17.22 -8.45 -9.82
N GLU A 116 17.12 -9.41 -8.90
CA GLU A 116 18.18 -9.76 -7.94
C GLU A 116 19.42 -10.37 -8.63
N GLU A 117 19.23 -11.05 -9.77
CA GLU A 117 20.35 -11.67 -10.50
C GLU A 117 21.17 -10.64 -11.27
N THR A 118 20.50 -9.63 -11.85
CA THR A 118 21.17 -8.62 -12.69
C THR A 118 21.45 -7.32 -11.96
N PHE A 119 20.92 -7.15 -10.76
CA PHE A 119 20.94 -5.90 -9.97
C PHE A 119 20.40 -4.68 -10.74
N ASN A 120 19.53 -4.91 -11.71
CA ASN A 120 18.88 -3.87 -12.49
C ASN A 120 17.39 -3.83 -12.20
N SER A 121 16.81 -2.66 -12.36
CA SER A 121 15.37 -2.46 -12.25
C SER A 121 14.79 -2.18 -13.63
N GLU A 122 13.62 -2.75 -13.90
CA GLU A 122 12.93 -2.61 -15.18
C GLU A 122 11.50 -2.14 -14.98
N TYR A 123 11.01 -1.31 -15.90
CA TYR A 123 9.59 -1.01 -15.96
C TYR A 123 8.81 -2.24 -16.43
N LYS A 124 7.80 -2.64 -15.68
CA LYS A 124 6.87 -3.72 -16.01
C LYS A 124 5.45 -3.18 -16.14
N GLY A 125 4.62 -3.96 -16.81
CA GLY A 125 3.23 -3.62 -17.04
C GLY A 125 2.31 -3.95 -15.86
N VAL A 126 1.03 -3.68 -16.08
CA VAL A 126 0.00 -3.97 -15.07
C VAL A 126 -0.15 -5.47 -14.80
N GLU A 127 0.12 -6.33 -15.78
CA GLU A 127 -0.03 -7.79 -15.61
C GLU A 127 1.03 -8.32 -14.63
N GLU A 128 2.28 -7.90 -14.75
CA GLU A 128 3.34 -8.28 -13.82
C GLU A 128 3.09 -7.70 -12.42
N PHE A 129 2.58 -6.47 -12.32
CA PHE A 129 2.18 -5.88 -11.05
C PHE A 129 1.08 -6.70 -10.37
N ARG A 130 0.05 -7.10 -11.11
CA ARG A 130 -1.08 -7.90 -10.61
C ARG A 130 -0.67 -9.27 -10.07
N GLU A 131 0.42 -9.83 -10.57
CA GLU A 131 0.94 -11.14 -10.14
C GLU A 131 1.99 -11.02 -9.03
N SER A 132 2.53 -9.83 -8.78
CA SER A 132 3.68 -9.62 -7.87
C SER A 132 3.40 -10.01 -6.41
N TRP A 133 2.15 -9.94 -5.94
CA TRP A 133 1.78 -10.35 -4.59
C TRP A 133 1.95 -11.85 -4.32
N LYS A 134 2.02 -12.69 -5.37
CA LYS A 134 2.21 -14.14 -5.28
C LYS A 134 3.66 -14.55 -5.05
N ARG A 135 4.60 -13.60 -5.17
CA ARG A 135 6.03 -13.90 -5.02
C ARG A 135 6.35 -14.35 -3.60
N SER A 136 7.25 -15.33 -3.48
CA SER A 136 7.72 -15.81 -2.20
C SER A 136 8.48 -14.70 -1.47
N LYS A 137 8.18 -14.50 -0.19
CA LYS A 137 8.83 -13.48 0.65
C LYS A 137 10.26 -13.89 1.10
N TYR A 138 10.74 -15.09 0.76
CA TYR A 138 11.90 -15.71 1.38
C TYR A 138 12.95 -16.23 0.41
N THR A 139 13.00 -15.73 -0.80
CA THR A 139 14.06 -16.16 -1.75
C THR A 139 15.45 -15.64 -1.35
N ILE A 140 15.55 -14.69 -0.45
CA ILE A 140 16.77 -13.94 -0.10
C ILE A 140 17.62 -14.61 1.02
N LEU A 141 17.16 -15.67 1.68
CA LEU A 141 17.81 -16.17 2.90
C LEU A 141 18.31 -17.61 2.84
N LEU A 142 18.46 -18.21 1.68
CA LEU A 142 18.87 -19.62 1.56
C LEU A 142 20.12 -19.86 0.71
N ASP A 143 20.97 -18.86 0.50
CA ASP A 143 22.32 -19.03 -0.02
C ASP A 143 23.37 -18.81 1.06
#